data_3c346b4a6604c36d7d6ce401804dce70
#
_entry.id   3c346b4a6604c36d7d6ce401804dce70
#
_cell.length_a   1.000
_cell.length_b   1.000
_cell.length_c   1.000
_cell.angle_alpha   90.00
_cell.angle_beta   90.00
_cell.angle_gamma   90.00
#
_symmetry.space_group_name_H-M   'P 1'
#
loop_
_entity.id
_entity.type
_entity.pdbx_description
1 polymer ?
#
loop_
_entity_poly.entity_id
_entity_poly.type
_entity_poly.pdbx_seq_one_letter_code
_entity_poly.pdbx_strand_id
1 'polypeptide(L)'
;MAVPGLRYHGRTMATVFPTPLPESVIHDAGREAERRVYEALADLLGPEHCVFYSVAWLTKAAGQAARDGEADFVVAHPELGVLVLEVKGGRIRHDQVSGEWHSTDRSEHRHAIRDPFAQARQSHHALLHKLEEHPVIRRFYIKIGHGVVFPDSANPHKPLVPDAEPAIVVFGEDLNRIDACVTRMFEYWNGRTGGAMAIAPGFIQAVTELLAPRFELRQSLGAALEADDRQLLRVTEDQFRVLDMLSRQRRVAVSGGAGTGKTMLALERVGRGGEAT
;
A
#
# COMPACT_ATOMS: atom_id res chain seq x y z
N MET A 1 0.10 11.72 -18.73
CA MET A 1 0.60 10.51 -19.41
C MET A 1 -0.25 9.35 -18.90
N ALA A 2 -1.06 8.73 -19.74
CA ALA A 2 -1.94 7.64 -19.35
C ALA A 2 -1.09 6.42 -18.96
N VAL A 3 -1.39 5.80 -17.81
CA VAL A 3 -0.78 4.53 -17.38
C VAL A 3 -1.33 3.43 -18.30
N PRO A 4 -0.49 2.63 -18.98
CA PRO A 4 -0.99 1.59 -19.88
C PRO A 4 -1.66 0.49 -19.05
N GLY A 5 -2.95 0.24 -19.28
CA GLY A 5 -3.68 -0.89 -18.72
C GLY A 5 -3.09 -2.22 -19.20
N LEU A 6 -2.92 -3.16 -18.27
CA LEU A 6 -2.55 -4.55 -18.58
C LEU A 6 -3.62 -5.20 -19.48
N ARG A 7 -3.19 -5.82 -20.58
CA ARG A 7 -4.07 -6.62 -21.45
C ARG A 7 -3.90 -8.09 -21.12
N TYR A 8 -4.96 -8.73 -20.63
CA TYR A 8 -5.03 -10.17 -20.52
C TYR A 8 -6.20 -10.66 -21.40
N HIS A 9 -5.96 -11.59 -22.32
CA HIS A 9 -6.95 -12.15 -23.27
C HIS A 9 -7.79 -11.12 -24.08
N GLY A 10 -7.20 -9.97 -24.47
CA GLY A 10 -7.86 -9.01 -25.34
C GLY A 10 -8.88 -8.08 -24.65
N ARG A 11 -9.14 -8.22 -23.35
CA ARG A 11 -9.90 -7.28 -22.53
C ARG A 11 -8.95 -6.28 -21.86
N THR A 12 -9.31 -5.01 -21.90
CA THR A 12 -8.66 -3.99 -21.09
C THR A 12 -9.26 -4.08 -19.70
N MET A 13 -8.42 -4.24 -18.67
CA MET A 13 -8.82 -4.47 -17.29
C MET A 13 -8.66 -3.21 -16.44
N ALA A 14 -9.17 -3.22 -15.22
CA ALA A 14 -8.99 -2.14 -14.25
C ALA A 14 -7.50 -1.82 -14.02
N THR A 15 -7.22 -0.56 -13.68
CA THR A 15 -5.90 -0.18 -13.16
C THR A 15 -5.86 -0.46 -11.65
N VAL A 16 -4.93 -1.30 -11.20
CA VAL A 16 -4.85 -1.72 -9.79
C VAL A 16 -3.55 -1.24 -9.17
N PHE A 17 -3.61 -0.79 -7.92
CA PHE A 17 -2.46 -0.32 -7.12
C PHE A 17 -2.41 -1.04 -5.77
N PRO A 18 -1.26 -1.62 -5.38
CA PRO A 18 -0.06 -1.83 -6.19
C PRO A 18 -0.27 -2.92 -7.25
N THR A 19 0.50 -2.87 -8.33
CA THR A 19 0.59 -3.94 -9.34
C THR A 19 2.06 -4.19 -9.64
N PRO A 20 2.58 -5.43 -9.45
CA PRO A 20 1.89 -6.60 -8.90
C PRO A 20 1.58 -6.46 -7.41
N LEU A 21 0.74 -7.38 -6.89
CA LEU A 21 0.50 -7.49 -5.45
C LEU A 21 1.82 -7.83 -4.73
N PRO A 22 2.14 -7.17 -3.59
CA PRO A 22 3.39 -7.41 -2.88
C PRO A 22 3.55 -8.85 -2.40
N GLU A 23 4.75 -9.42 -2.49
CA GLU A 23 5.04 -10.79 -2.04
C GLU A 23 4.69 -11.02 -0.57
N SER A 24 4.85 -10.01 0.28
CA SER A 24 4.47 -10.06 1.69
C SER A 24 2.97 -10.30 1.90
N VAL A 25 2.13 -9.91 0.94
CA VAL A 25 0.68 -10.18 0.97
C VAL A 25 0.37 -11.54 0.36
N ILE A 26 1.04 -11.90 -0.73
CA ILE A 26 0.84 -13.19 -1.42
C ILE A 26 1.11 -14.38 -0.49
N HIS A 27 2.11 -14.27 0.37
CA HIS A 27 2.54 -15.33 1.28
C HIS A 27 1.91 -15.25 2.68
N ASP A 28 1.12 -14.23 2.96
CA ASP A 28 0.42 -14.09 4.24
C ASP A 28 -0.92 -14.82 4.22
N ALA A 29 -0.98 -15.96 4.92
CA ALA A 29 -2.21 -16.75 5.04
C ALA A 29 -3.36 -15.95 5.70
N GLY A 30 -3.06 -14.95 6.54
CA GLY A 30 -4.03 -14.06 7.17
C GLY A 30 -4.71 -13.13 6.16
N ARG A 31 -4.08 -12.87 5.02
CA ARG A 31 -4.59 -11.99 3.96
C ARG A 31 -5.15 -12.72 2.73
N GLU A 32 -5.38 -14.02 2.84
CA GLU A 32 -5.91 -14.81 1.71
C GLU A 32 -7.27 -14.31 1.23
N ALA A 33 -8.14 -13.89 2.14
CA ALA A 33 -9.44 -13.30 1.81
C ALA A 33 -9.29 -12.01 0.98
N GLU A 34 -8.40 -11.12 1.39
CA GLU A 34 -8.09 -9.89 0.65
C GLU A 34 -7.48 -10.19 -0.72
N ARG A 35 -6.56 -11.16 -0.79
CA ARG A 35 -5.95 -11.57 -2.07
C ARG A 35 -6.98 -12.05 -3.07
N ARG A 36 -7.95 -12.88 -2.66
CA ARG A 36 -9.03 -13.35 -3.53
C ARG A 36 -9.91 -12.21 -4.04
N VAL A 37 -10.19 -11.21 -3.19
CA VAL A 37 -10.93 -10.02 -3.60
C VAL A 37 -10.10 -9.17 -4.56
N TYR A 38 -8.80 -8.99 -4.30
CA TYR A 38 -7.88 -8.29 -5.20
C TYR A 38 -7.88 -8.91 -6.60
N GLU A 39 -7.70 -10.22 -6.69
CA GLU A 39 -7.71 -10.96 -7.95
C GLU A 39 -9.05 -10.78 -8.69
N ALA A 40 -10.17 -10.94 -8.00
CA ALA A 40 -11.50 -10.76 -8.60
C ALA A 40 -11.73 -9.34 -9.12
N LEU A 41 -11.34 -8.31 -8.35
CA LEU A 41 -11.46 -6.91 -8.78
C LEU A 41 -10.55 -6.60 -9.97
N ALA A 42 -9.31 -7.10 -9.94
CA ALA A 42 -8.34 -6.90 -11.03
C ALA A 42 -8.80 -7.55 -12.34
N ASP A 43 -9.36 -8.76 -12.27
CA ASP A 43 -9.70 -9.56 -13.44
C ASP A 43 -11.06 -9.20 -14.06
N LEU A 44 -12.00 -8.70 -13.28
CA LEU A 44 -13.38 -8.53 -13.71
C LEU A 44 -13.82 -7.08 -13.92
N LEU A 45 -13.20 -6.12 -13.23
CA LEU A 45 -13.53 -4.70 -13.44
C LEU A 45 -12.98 -4.18 -14.75
N GLY A 46 -13.74 -3.28 -15.40
CA GLY A 46 -13.36 -2.65 -16.67
C GLY A 46 -12.30 -1.56 -16.52
N PRO A 47 -11.75 -1.07 -17.65
CA PRO A 47 -10.60 -0.14 -17.70
C PRO A 47 -10.89 1.25 -17.09
N GLU A 48 -12.14 1.59 -16.92
CA GLU A 48 -12.59 2.83 -16.29
C GLU A 48 -12.42 2.82 -14.76
N HIS A 49 -12.19 1.64 -14.17
CA HIS A 49 -12.00 1.50 -12.74
C HIS A 49 -10.53 1.62 -12.34
N CYS A 50 -10.29 2.31 -11.24
CA CYS A 50 -9.02 2.27 -10.51
C CYS A 50 -9.25 1.63 -9.14
N VAL A 51 -8.48 0.58 -8.83
CA VAL A 51 -8.56 -0.15 -7.56
C VAL A 51 -7.31 0.11 -6.76
N PHE A 52 -7.46 0.50 -5.50
CA PHE A 52 -6.39 0.72 -4.55
C PHE A 52 -6.54 -0.28 -3.41
N TYR A 53 -5.50 -1.06 -3.15
CA TYR A 53 -5.45 -2.05 -2.07
C TYR A 53 -4.67 -1.54 -0.88
N SER A 54 -5.16 -1.82 0.33
CA SER A 54 -4.52 -1.49 1.62
C SER A 54 -4.14 0.00 1.70
N VAL A 55 -5.15 0.86 1.59
CA VAL A 55 -4.98 2.31 1.62
C VAL A 55 -4.97 2.77 3.07
N ALA A 56 -3.80 3.19 3.53
CA ALA A 56 -3.63 3.79 4.86
C ALA A 56 -3.67 5.31 4.79
N TRP A 57 -4.30 5.95 5.77
CA TRP A 57 -4.31 7.40 5.92
C TRP A 57 -4.27 7.84 7.38
N LEU A 58 -3.72 9.03 7.60
CA LEU A 58 -3.78 9.71 8.89
C LEU A 58 -4.94 10.71 8.86
N THR A 59 -5.91 10.55 9.76
CA THR A 59 -6.94 11.55 10.02
C THR A 59 -6.58 12.32 11.29
N LYS A 60 -6.58 13.65 11.19
CA LYS A 60 -6.38 14.54 12.33
C LYS A 60 -7.59 15.47 12.44
N ALA A 61 -8.53 15.11 13.30
CA ALA A 61 -9.60 16.04 13.66
C ALA A 61 -9.06 17.15 14.57
N ALA A 62 -9.59 18.37 14.42
CA ALA A 62 -9.17 19.50 15.23
C ALA A 62 -9.31 19.19 16.74
N GLY A 63 -8.19 19.27 17.47
CA GLY A 63 -8.14 18.99 18.92
C GLY A 63 -8.06 17.50 19.32
N GLN A 64 -7.95 16.57 18.38
CA GLN A 64 -7.77 15.15 18.67
C GLN A 64 -6.40 14.64 18.22
N ALA A 65 -5.92 13.56 18.85
CA ALA A 65 -4.74 12.84 18.38
C ALA A 65 -5.01 12.27 16.97
N ALA A 66 -3.98 12.29 16.13
CA ALA A 66 -4.07 11.65 14.82
C ALA A 66 -4.48 10.17 14.98
N ARG A 67 -5.43 9.71 14.18
CA ARG A 67 -5.85 8.31 14.14
C ARG A 67 -5.47 7.73 12.81
N ASP A 68 -4.85 6.56 12.84
CA ASP A 68 -4.62 5.76 11.67
C ASP A 68 -5.95 5.18 11.19
N GLY A 69 -6.24 5.35 9.91
CA GLY A 69 -7.33 4.72 9.21
C GLY A 69 -6.77 3.87 8.07
N GLU A 70 -7.43 2.78 7.77
CA GLU A 70 -7.11 1.91 6.66
C GLU A 70 -8.41 1.47 5.99
N ALA A 71 -8.39 1.35 4.66
CA ALA A 71 -9.41 0.66 3.90
C ALA A 71 -8.76 -0.51 3.18
N ASP A 72 -9.37 -1.67 3.23
CA ASP A 72 -8.86 -2.84 2.52
C ASP A 72 -8.83 -2.58 1.02
N PHE A 73 -9.91 -2.01 0.47
CA PHE A 73 -9.96 -1.57 -0.92
C PHE A 73 -10.66 -0.23 -1.08
N VAL A 74 -10.20 0.54 -2.06
CA VAL A 74 -10.90 1.70 -2.61
C VAL A 74 -11.04 1.50 -4.11
N VAL A 75 -12.28 1.57 -4.63
CA VAL A 75 -12.57 1.48 -6.05
C VAL A 75 -13.04 2.85 -6.52
N ALA A 76 -12.34 3.44 -7.47
CA ALA A 76 -12.69 4.74 -8.06
C ALA A 76 -13.14 4.58 -9.53
N HIS A 77 -14.17 5.30 -9.91
CA HIS A 77 -14.73 5.33 -11.26
C HIS A 77 -15.01 6.78 -11.66
N PRO A 78 -14.70 7.19 -12.91
CA PRO A 78 -14.78 8.60 -13.33
C PRO A 78 -16.20 9.18 -13.30
N GLU A 79 -17.23 8.35 -13.41
CA GLU A 79 -18.63 8.80 -13.43
C GLU A 79 -19.42 8.37 -12.20
N LEU A 80 -19.03 7.27 -11.57
CA LEU A 80 -19.79 6.68 -10.45
C LEU A 80 -19.27 7.13 -9.08
N GLY A 81 -18.02 7.60 -8.99
CA GLY A 81 -17.43 8.09 -7.75
C GLY A 81 -16.45 7.11 -7.11
N VAL A 82 -16.52 6.96 -5.80
CA VAL A 82 -15.58 6.15 -5.01
C VAL A 82 -16.34 5.18 -4.13
N LEU A 83 -15.88 3.93 -4.04
CA LEU A 83 -16.35 2.94 -3.09
C LEU A 83 -15.22 2.51 -2.16
N VAL A 84 -15.53 2.43 -0.88
CA VAL A 84 -14.66 1.82 0.13
C VAL A 84 -15.18 0.42 0.43
N LEU A 85 -14.33 -0.59 0.33
CA LEU A 85 -14.70 -1.97 0.62
C LEU A 85 -13.90 -2.46 1.83
N GLU A 86 -14.61 -3.03 2.79
CA GLU A 86 -14.05 -3.75 3.95
C GLU A 86 -14.15 -5.24 3.69
N VAL A 87 -13.09 -6.00 3.90
CA VAL A 87 -13.03 -7.44 3.67
C VAL A 87 -12.87 -8.18 4.99
N LYS A 88 -13.71 -9.19 5.20
CA LYS A 88 -13.59 -10.06 6.37
C LYS A 88 -13.57 -11.52 5.96
N GLY A 89 -12.40 -12.12 6.09
CA GLY A 89 -12.20 -13.55 5.85
C GLY A 89 -12.70 -14.43 6.99
N GLY A 90 -12.78 -15.73 6.71
CA GLY A 90 -13.24 -16.76 7.63
C GLY A 90 -14.76 -16.87 7.72
N ARG A 91 -15.20 -17.77 8.62
CA ARG A 91 -16.62 -17.96 8.91
C ARG A 91 -17.08 -16.88 9.90
N ILE A 92 -17.92 -15.97 9.43
CA ILE A 92 -18.39 -14.80 10.20
C ILE A 92 -19.62 -15.17 11.04
N ARG A 93 -19.60 -14.74 12.29
CA ARG A 93 -20.72 -14.86 13.22
C ARG A 93 -20.94 -13.54 13.96
N HIS A 94 -22.18 -13.11 14.04
CA HIS A 94 -22.63 -12.01 14.88
C HIS A 94 -23.55 -12.55 15.96
N ASP A 95 -23.26 -12.21 17.20
CA ASP A 95 -24.13 -12.49 18.34
C ASP A 95 -24.98 -11.24 18.64
N GLN A 96 -26.28 -11.32 18.36
CA GLN A 96 -27.19 -10.18 18.54
C GLN A 96 -27.42 -9.82 20.02
N VAL A 97 -27.13 -10.73 20.95
CA VAL A 97 -27.32 -10.47 22.39
C VAL A 97 -26.14 -9.71 22.95
N SER A 98 -24.91 -10.13 22.65
CA SER A 98 -23.70 -9.44 23.09
C SER A 98 -23.27 -8.29 22.16
N GLY A 99 -23.78 -8.27 20.92
CA GLY A 99 -23.33 -7.35 19.88
C GLY A 99 -21.96 -7.69 19.30
N GLU A 100 -21.37 -8.83 19.67
CA GLU A 100 -20.02 -9.20 19.29
C GLU A 100 -19.97 -9.86 17.90
N TRP A 101 -18.94 -9.48 17.14
CA TRP A 101 -18.59 -10.08 15.87
C TRP A 101 -17.39 -11.01 16.04
N HIS A 102 -17.44 -12.15 15.39
CA HIS A 102 -16.37 -13.13 15.40
C HIS A 102 -16.09 -13.65 14.00
N SER A 103 -14.83 -13.90 13.72
CA SER A 103 -14.38 -14.69 12.58
C SER A 103 -13.77 -15.99 13.09
N THR A 104 -14.06 -17.11 12.42
CA THR A 104 -13.42 -18.39 12.66
C THR A 104 -12.58 -18.73 11.44
N ASP A 105 -11.29 -18.92 11.65
CA ASP A 105 -10.33 -19.27 10.60
C ASP A 105 -10.43 -20.75 10.18
N ARG A 106 -9.61 -21.17 9.21
CA ARG A 106 -9.59 -22.56 8.72
C ARG A 106 -9.07 -23.57 9.76
N SER A 107 -8.35 -23.08 10.77
CA SER A 107 -7.85 -23.89 11.89
C SER A 107 -8.86 -23.97 13.04
N GLU A 108 -10.10 -23.55 12.81
CA GLU A 108 -11.20 -23.49 13.79
C GLU A 108 -10.94 -22.56 14.98
N HIS A 109 -9.95 -21.66 14.89
CA HIS A 109 -9.73 -20.65 15.91
C HIS A 109 -10.71 -19.49 15.72
N ARG A 110 -11.37 -19.12 16.81
CA ARG A 110 -12.32 -18.03 16.87
C ARG A 110 -11.64 -16.74 17.33
N HIS A 111 -11.77 -15.69 16.53
CA HIS A 111 -11.23 -14.36 16.81
C HIS A 111 -12.36 -13.36 16.94
N ALA A 112 -12.33 -12.54 17.99
CA ALA A 112 -13.20 -11.36 18.05
C ALA A 112 -12.74 -10.36 16.98
N ILE A 113 -13.68 -9.84 16.20
CA ILE A 113 -13.43 -8.83 15.18
C ILE A 113 -14.29 -7.60 15.45
N ARG A 114 -13.88 -6.48 14.89
CA ARG A 114 -14.73 -5.28 14.89
C ARG A 114 -15.93 -5.50 13.98
N ASP A 115 -17.01 -4.76 14.23
CA ASP A 115 -18.16 -4.69 13.33
C ASP A 115 -17.72 -4.25 11.93
N PRO A 116 -17.84 -5.11 10.89
CA PRO A 116 -17.38 -4.80 9.54
C PRO A 116 -18.11 -3.61 8.89
N PHE A 117 -19.40 -3.46 9.20
CA PHE A 117 -20.22 -2.37 8.67
C PHE A 117 -19.81 -1.03 9.30
N ALA A 118 -19.56 -1.03 10.60
CA ALA A 118 -19.04 0.15 11.31
C ALA A 118 -17.64 0.52 10.80
N GLN A 119 -16.76 -0.46 10.51
CA GLN A 119 -15.44 -0.20 9.93
C GLN A 119 -15.57 0.42 8.53
N ALA A 120 -16.37 -0.18 7.65
CA ALA A 120 -16.61 0.34 6.30
C ALA A 120 -17.14 1.78 6.33
N ARG A 121 -18.09 2.08 7.22
CA ARG A 121 -18.61 3.46 7.42
C ARG A 121 -17.52 4.41 7.94
N GLN A 122 -16.72 3.98 8.89
CA GLN A 122 -15.64 4.81 9.43
C GLN A 122 -14.62 5.15 8.35
N SER A 123 -14.20 4.14 7.57
CA SER A 123 -13.26 4.32 6.45
C SER A 123 -13.84 5.22 5.35
N HIS A 124 -15.14 5.08 5.04
CA HIS A 124 -15.87 5.97 4.13
C HIS A 124 -15.76 7.44 4.58
N HIS A 125 -16.12 7.75 5.84
CA HIS A 125 -16.09 9.13 6.33
C HIS A 125 -14.66 9.70 6.39
N ALA A 126 -13.69 8.88 6.79
CA ALA A 126 -12.30 9.29 6.84
C ALA A 126 -11.74 9.59 5.44
N LEU A 127 -12.05 8.74 4.46
CA LEU A 127 -11.64 8.96 3.08
C LEU A 127 -12.34 10.18 2.47
N LEU A 128 -13.64 10.35 2.70
CA LEU A 128 -14.37 11.54 2.23
C LEU A 128 -13.71 12.81 2.71
N HIS A 129 -13.42 12.92 4.01
CA HIS A 129 -12.70 14.06 4.58
C HIS A 129 -11.34 14.28 3.91
N LYS A 130 -10.60 13.20 3.66
CA LYS A 130 -9.30 13.27 2.98
C LYS A 130 -9.39 13.73 1.54
N LEU A 131 -10.42 13.30 0.83
CA LEU A 131 -10.70 13.75 -0.54
C LEU A 131 -11.09 15.23 -0.57
N GLU A 132 -11.87 15.71 0.40
CA GLU A 132 -12.27 17.11 0.53
C GLU A 132 -11.10 18.05 0.88
N GLU A 133 -10.06 17.56 1.55
CA GLU A 133 -8.84 18.32 1.79
C GLU A 133 -8.02 18.55 0.50
N HIS A 134 -8.20 17.71 -0.53
CA HIS A 134 -7.38 17.79 -1.73
C HIS A 134 -7.77 18.99 -2.62
N PRO A 135 -6.82 19.87 -3.03
CA PRO A 135 -7.13 21.13 -3.71
C PRO A 135 -7.92 21.02 -5.01
N VAL A 136 -7.75 19.91 -5.73
CA VAL A 136 -8.46 19.62 -6.98
C VAL A 136 -9.79 18.96 -6.67
N ILE A 137 -9.79 17.90 -5.85
CA ILE A 137 -10.96 17.04 -5.61
C ILE A 137 -12.07 17.84 -4.88
N ARG A 138 -11.73 18.69 -3.92
CA ARG A 138 -12.69 19.50 -3.14
C ARG A 138 -13.58 20.43 -3.98
N ARG A 139 -13.24 20.65 -5.25
CA ARG A 139 -14.02 21.48 -6.17
C ARG A 139 -15.21 20.74 -6.76
N PHE A 140 -15.28 19.44 -6.53
CA PHE A 140 -16.30 18.56 -7.08
C PHE A 140 -17.17 18.00 -5.98
N TYR A 141 -18.39 17.68 -6.33
CA TYR A 141 -19.24 16.88 -5.46
C TYR A 141 -18.74 15.44 -5.49
N ILE A 142 -18.26 14.96 -4.34
CA ILE A 142 -17.68 13.63 -4.24
C ILE A 142 -18.79 12.64 -3.92
N LYS A 143 -19.09 11.76 -4.87
CA LYS A 143 -19.92 10.60 -4.62
C LYS A 143 -19.05 9.51 -3.99
N ILE A 144 -19.36 9.15 -2.76
CA ILE A 144 -18.65 8.09 -2.06
C ILE A 144 -19.65 7.14 -1.42
N GLY A 145 -19.33 5.86 -1.46
CA GLY A 145 -20.08 4.79 -0.83
C GLY A 145 -19.17 3.82 -0.10
N HIS A 146 -19.76 2.83 0.52
CA HIS A 146 -19.03 1.74 1.15
C HIS A 146 -19.75 0.42 0.99
N GLY A 147 -19.02 -0.68 1.16
CA GLY A 147 -19.53 -2.04 1.15
C GLY A 147 -18.69 -2.98 1.97
N VAL A 148 -19.20 -4.17 2.21
CA VAL A 148 -18.52 -5.23 2.96
C VAL A 148 -18.47 -6.49 2.10
N VAL A 149 -17.31 -7.15 2.09
CA VAL A 149 -17.05 -8.38 1.34
C VAL A 149 -16.71 -9.50 2.31
N PHE A 150 -17.47 -10.59 2.24
CA PHE A 150 -17.27 -11.83 3.00
C PHE A 150 -16.88 -12.97 2.03
N PRO A 151 -15.62 -13.03 1.57
CA PRO A 151 -15.23 -13.93 0.48
C PRO A 151 -15.29 -15.42 0.85
N ASP A 152 -15.29 -15.74 2.15
CA ASP A 152 -15.33 -17.12 2.65
C ASP A 152 -16.73 -17.55 3.16
N SER A 153 -17.72 -16.65 3.07
CA SER A 153 -19.06 -16.91 3.57
C SER A 153 -20.08 -17.01 2.43
N ALA A 154 -21.05 -17.92 2.56
CA ALA A 154 -22.18 -18.00 1.66
C ALA A 154 -23.27 -16.98 2.05
N ASN A 155 -24.04 -16.54 1.06
CA ASN A 155 -25.16 -15.64 1.28
C ASN A 155 -26.25 -16.33 2.14
N PRO A 156 -26.58 -15.82 3.32
CA PRO A 156 -27.62 -16.42 4.16
C PRO A 156 -29.05 -16.16 3.66
N HIS A 157 -29.22 -15.43 2.54
CA HIS A 157 -30.50 -15.02 1.96
C HIS A 157 -31.45 -14.29 2.93
N LYS A 158 -30.87 -13.63 3.94
CA LYS A 158 -31.56 -12.82 4.94
C LYS A 158 -30.68 -11.66 5.38
N PRO A 159 -31.25 -10.57 5.88
CA PRO A 159 -30.45 -9.48 6.44
C PRO A 159 -29.54 -9.96 7.56
N LEU A 160 -28.26 -9.54 7.53
CA LEU A 160 -27.27 -9.88 8.57
C LEU A 160 -27.52 -9.09 9.85
N VAL A 161 -27.71 -7.78 9.68
CA VAL A 161 -28.03 -6.81 10.73
C VAL A 161 -28.96 -5.75 10.12
N PRO A 162 -29.70 -4.98 10.94
CA PRO A 162 -30.71 -4.03 10.43
C PRO A 162 -30.19 -2.97 9.46
N ASP A 163 -28.90 -2.62 9.55
CA ASP A 163 -28.22 -1.62 8.71
C ASP A 163 -27.36 -2.24 7.60
N ALA A 164 -27.37 -3.57 7.46
CA ALA A 164 -26.71 -4.29 6.38
C ALA A 164 -27.63 -4.44 5.17
N GLU A 165 -27.69 -3.42 4.35
CA GLU A 165 -28.43 -3.50 3.09
C GLU A 165 -27.82 -4.54 2.15
N PRO A 166 -28.60 -5.47 1.58
CA PRO A 166 -28.07 -6.50 0.69
C PRO A 166 -27.32 -5.92 -0.53
N ALA A 167 -27.67 -4.71 -0.95
CA ALA A 167 -27.04 -4.02 -2.08
C ALA A 167 -25.55 -3.72 -1.85
N ILE A 168 -25.10 -3.60 -0.59
CA ILE A 168 -23.72 -3.24 -0.25
C ILE A 168 -22.91 -4.40 0.34
N VAL A 169 -23.42 -5.63 0.22
CA VAL A 169 -22.73 -6.84 0.71
C VAL A 169 -22.40 -7.76 -0.45
N VAL A 170 -21.20 -8.34 -0.41
CA VAL A 170 -20.71 -9.35 -1.36
C VAL A 170 -20.33 -10.60 -0.58
N PHE A 171 -20.73 -11.76 -1.05
CA PHE A 171 -20.38 -13.06 -0.50
C PHE A 171 -19.43 -13.83 -1.42
N GLY A 172 -18.90 -14.97 -0.93
CA GLY A 172 -17.93 -15.77 -1.68
C GLY A 172 -18.42 -16.22 -3.06
N GLU A 173 -19.70 -16.55 -3.18
CA GLU A 173 -20.34 -16.94 -4.45
C GLU A 173 -20.47 -15.79 -5.46
N ASP A 174 -20.40 -14.56 -4.99
CA ASP A 174 -20.49 -13.35 -5.82
C ASP A 174 -19.14 -12.91 -6.40
N LEU A 175 -18.01 -13.48 -5.94
CA LEU A 175 -16.67 -13.04 -6.39
C LEU A 175 -16.48 -13.22 -7.91
N ASN A 176 -17.10 -14.22 -8.51
CA ASN A 176 -17.02 -14.46 -9.97
C ASN A 176 -17.84 -13.47 -10.81
N ARG A 177 -18.58 -12.57 -10.16
CA ARG A 177 -19.37 -11.48 -10.74
C ARG A 177 -19.25 -10.20 -9.92
N ILE A 178 -18.08 -9.96 -9.35
CA ILE A 178 -17.83 -8.82 -8.46
C ILE A 178 -18.02 -7.49 -9.19
N ASP A 179 -17.84 -7.44 -10.50
CA ASP A 179 -18.14 -6.31 -11.37
C ASP A 179 -19.61 -5.87 -11.26
N ALA A 180 -20.54 -6.82 -11.36
CA ALA A 180 -21.98 -6.55 -11.17
C ALA A 180 -22.28 -6.11 -9.73
N CYS A 181 -21.58 -6.67 -8.74
CA CYS A 181 -21.75 -6.27 -7.35
C CYS A 181 -21.25 -4.84 -7.08
N VAL A 182 -20.09 -4.48 -7.62
CA VAL A 182 -19.53 -3.13 -7.53
C VAL A 182 -20.47 -2.11 -8.21
N THR A 183 -20.97 -2.44 -9.40
CA THR A 183 -21.95 -1.61 -10.10
C THR A 183 -23.20 -1.41 -9.27
N ARG A 184 -23.77 -2.47 -8.69
CA ARG A 184 -24.95 -2.41 -7.78
C ARG A 184 -24.69 -1.53 -6.56
N MET A 185 -23.49 -1.59 -5.97
CA MET A 185 -23.11 -0.73 -4.85
C MET A 185 -23.07 0.75 -5.27
N PHE A 186 -22.47 1.06 -6.39
CA PHE A 186 -22.47 2.42 -6.93
C PHE A 186 -23.89 2.93 -7.19
N GLU A 187 -24.74 2.13 -7.80
CA GLU A 187 -26.15 2.48 -8.05
C GLU A 187 -26.90 2.75 -6.75
N TYR A 188 -26.74 1.89 -5.74
CA TYR A 188 -27.35 2.07 -4.43
C TYR A 188 -26.98 3.40 -3.79
N TRP A 189 -25.68 3.73 -3.75
CA TRP A 189 -25.22 4.98 -3.15
C TRP A 189 -25.57 6.21 -3.98
N ASN A 190 -25.50 6.12 -5.31
CA ASN A 190 -25.90 7.21 -6.21
C ASN A 190 -27.39 7.51 -6.15
N GLY A 191 -28.24 6.50 -5.99
CA GLY A 191 -29.69 6.68 -5.79
C GLY A 191 -30.03 7.42 -4.49
N ARG A 192 -29.22 7.29 -3.45
CA ARG A 192 -29.41 7.98 -2.16
C ARG A 192 -28.90 9.43 -2.15
N THR A 193 -27.93 9.74 -2.98
CA THR A 193 -27.28 11.08 -2.99
C THR A 193 -27.85 12.05 -4.02
N GLY A 194 -28.84 11.63 -4.81
CA GLY A 194 -29.58 12.49 -5.75
C GLY A 194 -28.74 13.02 -6.91
N GLY A 195 -28.95 12.45 -8.09
CA GLY A 195 -28.53 13.00 -9.38
C GLY A 195 -27.15 12.56 -9.90
N ALA A 196 -27.11 12.31 -11.22
CA ALA A 196 -25.86 12.14 -11.95
C ALA A 196 -25.17 13.51 -12.08
N MET A 197 -24.06 13.70 -11.40
CA MET A 197 -23.14 14.79 -11.70
C MET A 197 -21.93 14.20 -12.42
N ALA A 198 -21.63 14.72 -13.60
CA ALA A 198 -20.41 14.36 -14.30
C ALA A 198 -19.21 14.71 -13.40
N ILE A 199 -18.44 13.70 -13.04
CA ILE A 199 -17.18 13.90 -12.33
C ILE A 199 -16.21 14.50 -13.36
N ALA A 200 -15.55 15.59 -12.97
CA ALA A 200 -14.77 16.37 -13.91
C ALA A 200 -13.54 15.63 -14.43
N PRO A 201 -13.04 16.00 -15.62
CA PRO A 201 -11.76 15.53 -16.12
C PRO A 201 -10.65 15.75 -15.09
N GLY A 202 -9.82 14.71 -14.87
CA GLY A 202 -8.73 14.74 -13.89
C GLY A 202 -9.07 14.21 -12.49
N PHE A 203 -10.32 13.84 -12.21
CA PHE A 203 -10.71 13.27 -10.91
C PHE A 203 -9.92 11.98 -10.58
N ILE A 204 -9.92 11.03 -11.50
CA ILE A 204 -9.18 9.75 -11.32
C ILE A 204 -7.68 10.00 -11.14
N GLN A 205 -7.10 10.94 -11.89
CA GLN A 205 -5.70 11.30 -11.72
C GLN A 205 -5.45 11.85 -10.32
N ALA A 206 -6.28 12.78 -9.84
CA ALA A 206 -6.13 13.39 -8.51
C ALA A 206 -6.32 12.35 -7.38
N VAL A 207 -7.29 11.43 -7.53
CA VAL A 207 -7.48 10.31 -6.59
C VAL A 207 -6.25 9.39 -6.61
N THR A 208 -5.70 9.09 -7.77
CA THR A 208 -4.50 8.25 -7.90
C THR A 208 -3.27 8.91 -7.27
N GLU A 209 -3.08 10.21 -7.49
CA GLU A 209 -1.98 10.97 -6.86
C GLU A 209 -2.10 11.00 -5.34
N LEU A 210 -3.33 11.03 -4.82
CA LEU A 210 -3.58 11.02 -3.38
C LEU A 210 -3.40 9.64 -2.74
N LEU A 211 -3.94 8.57 -3.36
CA LEU A 211 -4.02 7.23 -2.76
C LEU A 211 -2.84 6.32 -3.13
N ALA A 212 -2.18 6.58 -4.26
CA ALA A 212 -1.00 5.85 -4.72
C ALA A 212 0.14 6.81 -5.12
N PRO A 213 0.62 7.67 -4.21
CA PRO A 213 1.64 8.64 -4.52
C PRO A 213 2.96 7.96 -4.89
N ARG A 214 3.60 8.44 -5.96
CA ARG A 214 4.96 8.04 -6.33
C ARG A 214 5.93 9.10 -5.80
N PHE A 215 6.89 8.67 -4.99
CA PHE A 215 7.95 9.55 -4.51
C PHE A 215 9.29 8.81 -4.48
N GLU A 216 10.37 9.56 -4.62
CA GLU A 216 11.73 9.08 -4.50
C GLU A 216 12.44 9.90 -3.43
N LEU A 217 12.91 9.24 -2.38
CA LEU A 217 13.73 9.88 -1.36
C LEU A 217 15.19 9.77 -1.80
N ARG A 218 15.78 10.91 -2.19
CA ARG A 218 17.22 10.99 -2.51
C ARG A 218 18.00 11.12 -1.22
N GLN A 219 19.17 10.48 -1.18
CA GLN A 219 20.10 10.70 -0.08
C GLN A 219 20.49 12.19 -0.05
N SER A 220 20.53 12.78 1.14
CA SER A 220 21.04 14.12 1.29
C SER A 220 22.52 14.15 0.87
N LEU A 221 22.97 15.27 0.31
CA LEU A 221 24.36 15.44 -0.10
C LEU A 221 25.33 15.15 1.06
N GLY A 222 24.96 15.54 2.28
CA GLY A 222 25.72 15.25 3.49
C GLY A 222 25.87 13.74 3.75
N ALA A 223 24.79 12.96 3.64
CA ALA A 223 24.85 11.52 3.83
C ALA A 223 25.68 10.80 2.75
N ALA A 224 25.67 11.31 1.51
CA ALA A 224 26.49 10.80 0.43
C ALA A 224 27.99 11.10 0.70
N LEU A 225 28.34 12.32 1.13
CA LEU A 225 29.70 12.69 1.50
C LEU A 225 30.22 11.88 2.68
N GLU A 226 29.42 11.66 3.73
CA GLU A 226 29.80 10.81 4.86
C GLU A 226 30.00 9.33 4.49
N ALA A 227 29.28 8.84 3.48
CA ALA A 227 29.50 7.49 2.97
C ALA A 227 30.82 7.39 2.20
N ASP A 228 31.14 8.40 1.38
CA ASP A 228 32.42 8.49 0.63
C ASP A 228 33.59 8.65 1.59
N ASP A 229 33.47 9.49 2.63
CA ASP A 229 34.53 9.67 3.64
C ASP A 229 34.79 8.36 4.42
N ARG A 230 33.72 7.62 4.81
CA ARG A 230 33.89 6.33 5.47
C ARG A 230 34.55 5.29 4.58
N GLN A 231 34.26 5.31 3.28
CA GLN A 231 34.92 4.41 2.33
C GLN A 231 36.40 4.77 2.16
N LEU A 232 36.73 6.05 2.09
CA LEU A 232 38.09 6.56 2.01
C LEU A 232 38.90 6.17 3.25
N LEU A 233 38.33 6.32 4.45
CA LEU A 233 38.98 5.92 5.71
C LEU A 233 39.28 4.43 5.73
N ARG A 234 38.33 3.57 5.33
CA ARG A 234 38.55 2.10 5.28
C ARG A 234 39.70 1.72 4.33
N VAL A 235 39.74 2.30 3.14
CA VAL A 235 40.82 2.06 2.16
C VAL A 235 42.16 2.47 2.76
N THR A 236 42.22 3.60 3.46
CA THR A 236 43.45 4.07 4.11
C THR A 236 43.88 3.15 5.26
N GLU A 237 42.98 2.68 6.11
CA GLU A 237 43.26 1.73 7.18
C GLU A 237 43.77 0.39 6.64
N ASP A 238 43.18 -0.14 5.57
CA ASP A 238 43.68 -1.38 4.93
C ASP A 238 45.08 -1.22 4.34
N GLN A 239 45.38 -0.06 3.78
CA GLN A 239 46.75 0.25 3.29
C GLN A 239 47.74 0.28 4.43
N PHE A 240 47.41 0.91 5.58
CA PHE A 240 48.31 0.92 6.73
C PHE A 240 48.50 -0.48 7.34
N ARG A 241 47.48 -1.31 7.32
CA ARG A 241 47.57 -2.70 7.80
C ARG A 241 48.55 -3.52 6.98
N VAL A 242 48.65 -3.27 5.67
CA VAL A 242 49.65 -3.89 4.80
C VAL A 242 51.07 -3.45 5.21
N LEU A 243 51.28 -2.17 5.56
CA LEU A 243 52.57 -1.70 6.06
C LEU A 243 52.98 -2.38 7.39
N ASP A 244 52.01 -2.59 8.31
CA ASP A 244 52.27 -3.27 9.57
C ASP A 244 52.68 -4.74 9.36
N MET A 245 52.05 -5.44 8.43
CA MET A 245 52.41 -6.80 8.04
C MET A 245 53.88 -6.87 7.47
N LEU A 246 54.27 -5.84 6.76
CA LEU A 246 55.56 -5.73 6.12
C LEU A 246 56.66 -5.04 6.99
N SER A 247 56.32 -4.67 8.22
CA SER A 247 57.16 -3.90 9.13
C SER A 247 58.52 -4.60 9.45
N ARG A 248 58.57 -5.92 9.46
CA ARG A 248 59.74 -6.74 9.73
C ARG A 248 60.67 -6.95 8.52
N GLN A 249 60.25 -6.51 7.32
CA GLN A 249 61.05 -6.68 6.09
C GLN A 249 61.90 -5.45 5.84
N ARG A 250 63.20 -5.63 5.63
CA ARG A 250 64.16 -4.52 5.39
C ARG A 250 63.97 -3.84 4.02
N ARG A 251 63.46 -4.55 3.04
CA ARG A 251 63.20 -4.04 1.69
C ARG A 251 61.85 -4.57 1.20
N VAL A 252 60.99 -3.68 0.77
CA VAL A 252 59.67 -4.00 0.24
C VAL A 252 59.47 -3.22 -1.04
N ALA A 253 58.97 -3.89 -2.08
CA ALA A 253 58.55 -3.25 -3.33
C ALA A 253 57.04 -3.25 -3.36
N VAL A 254 56.41 -2.06 -3.48
CA VAL A 254 54.95 -1.89 -3.60
C VAL A 254 54.64 -1.48 -5.02
N SER A 255 53.86 -2.30 -5.74
CA SER A 255 53.41 -2.02 -7.10
C SER A 255 51.90 -1.80 -7.12
N GLY A 256 51.42 -1.00 -8.09
CA GLY A 256 50.00 -0.70 -8.27
C GLY A 256 49.78 0.43 -9.26
N GLY A 257 48.51 0.63 -9.69
CA GLY A 257 48.15 1.68 -10.64
C GLY A 257 48.39 3.12 -10.14
N ALA A 258 48.20 4.11 -10.98
CA ALA A 258 48.27 5.52 -10.57
C ALA A 258 47.13 5.82 -9.55
N GLY A 259 47.43 6.67 -8.56
CA GLY A 259 46.43 7.07 -7.55
C GLY A 259 46.13 6.05 -6.41
N THR A 260 46.86 4.90 -6.36
CA THR A 260 46.65 3.85 -5.34
C THR A 260 47.36 4.10 -4.00
N GLY A 261 47.80 5.32 -3.71
CA GLY A 261 48.39 5.68 -2.42
C GLY A 261 49.83 5.19 -2.17
N LYS A 262 50.57 4.69 -3.18
CA LYS A 262 51.95 4.20 -3.02
C LYS A 262 52.89 5.20 -2.39
N THR A 263 52.79 6.46 -2.79
CA THR A 263 53.65 7.54 -2.25
C THR A 263 53.33 7.78 -0.76
N MET A 264 52.08 7.73 -0.37
CA MET A 264 51.62 7.88 1.01
C MET A 264 52.15 6.73 1.87
N LEU A 265 52.07 5.49 1.38
CA LEU A 265 52.64 4.31 2.05
C LEU A 265 54.16 4.41 2.22
N ALA A 266 54.86 4.94 1.22
CA ALA A 266 56.33 5.14 1.29
C ALA A 266 56.73 6.19 2.33
N LEU A 267 55.99 7.32 2.38
CA LEU A 267 56.22 8.38 3.37
C LEU A 267 55.95 7.91 4.81
N GLU A 268 54.86 7.19 5.00
CA GLU A 268 54.52 6.62 6.31
C GLU A 268 55.56 5.59 6.80
N ARG A 269 56.09 4.78 5.87
CA ARG A 269 57.15 3.82 6.21
C ARG A 269 58.45 4.50 6.64
N VAL A 270 58.83 5.61 5.99
CA VAL A 270 60.00 6.41 6.37
C VAL A 270 59.80 7.07 7.74
N GLY A 271 58.62 7.64 8.01
CA GLY A 271 58.27 8.24 9.28
C GLY A 271 58.40 7.25 10.45
N ARG A 272 57.86 6.04 10.30
CA ARG A 272 57.93 4.97 11.31
C ARG A 272 59.34 4.36 11.47
N GLY A 273 60.19 4.46 10.46
CA GLY A 273 61.58 3.98 10.49
C GLY A 273 62.59 4.95 11.14
N GLY A 274 62.19 6.23 11.29
CA GLY A 274 63.02 7.26 11.93
C GLY A 274 62.97 7.26 13.46
N GLU A 275 62.08 6.53 14.09
CA GLU A 275 61.95 6.39 15.56
C GLU A 275 62.72 5.19 16.14
N ALA A 276 63.46 4.45 15.31
CA ALA A 276 64.21 3.27 15.72
C ALA A 276 65.73 3.50 15.56
N THR A 277 66.26 4.56 16.22
CA THR A 277 67.71 4.72 16.48
C THR A 277 67.91 5.22 17.91
#